data_6eb1fc426bda4869dab2b6dee72e5863
#
_entry.id   6eb1fc426bda4869dab2b6dee72e5863
#
_cell.length_a   1.000
_cell.length_b   1.000
_cell.length_c   1.000
_cell.angle_alpha   90.00
_cell.angle_beta   90.00
_cell.angle_gamma   90.00
#
_symmetry.space_group_name_H-M   'P 1'
#
loop_
_entity.id
_entity.type
_entity.pdbx_description
1 polymer ?
#
loop_
_entity_poly.entity_id
_entity_poly.type
_entity_poly.pdbx_seq_one_letter_code
_entity_poly.pdbx_strand_id
1 'polypeptide(L)'
;MKKLSELAWDVPENVYREDKALSYSNISRFDREGFNALATLFDKISSPSLTFGSLVDTLLTETEEVFKQTYAVVNIPSVTDQVQNVLEEIFKVTQEEDLNKVDDAIIHSCCKKCNYYIDDKWANKRKKEVLAGAGYYRIIAVYKNKKVISPELYKKALDCKKALTGNPNTAKYFLPDVFGDYENYYQLKFKGSYKGVNLRCMVDCLHVDHKAKTITPVDLKTTSKPEYNFPQSFITYRYAIQAQLYWTLIRAVLNRDEEYKDYELLDYKFIVVNKETLNPLVWEFNQTQRTDGYTLGDETFRGWREIVVELNDYLTLNKHQPDWVKPINIIEDFFKKE
;
A
#
# COMPACT_ATOMS: atom_id res chain seq x y z
N MET A 1 -3.82 31.66 -5.17
CA MET A 1 -3.23 30.77 -4.15
C MET A 1 -2.58 29.59 -4.86
N LYS A 2 -1.37 29.26 -4.50
CA LYS A 2 -0.65 28.08 -5.01
C LYS A 2 -1.35 26.81 -4.58
N LYS A 3 -1.47 25.83 -5.48
CA LYS A 3 -2.07 24.55 -5.12
C LYS A 3 -1.07 23.71 -4.30
N LEU A 4 -1.55 23.01 -3.28
CA LEU A 4 -0.72 22.12 -2.47
C LEU A 4 -0.03 21.03 -3.31
N SER A 5 -0.67 20.60 -4.40
CA SER A 5 -0.09 19.64 -5.36
C SER A 5 1.22 20.13 -6.02
N GLU A 6 1.43 21.44 -6.11
CA GLU A 6 2.67 22.03 -6.66
C GLU A 6 3.88 21.85 -5.73
N LEU A 7 3.65 21.51 -4.46
CA LEU A 7 4.68 21.17 -3.48
C LEU A 7 5.02 19.68 -3.48
N ALA A 8 4.20 18.86 -4.09
CA ALA A 8 4.39 17.42 -4.15
C ALA A 8 5.48 17.03 -5.14
N TRP A 9 6.03 15.86 -4.95
CA TRP A 9 6.90 15.22 -5.92
C TRP A 9 6.05 14.66 -7.06
N ASP A 10 5.95 15.43 -8.14
CA ASP A 10 5.12 15.12 -9.30
C ASP A 10 5.81 14.07 -10.19
N VAL A 11 5.48 12.81 -9.96
CA VAL A 11 5.93 11.67 -10.76
C VAL A 11 4.81 10.66 -10.92
N PRO A 12 4.79 9.88 -12.02
CA PRO A 12 3.89 8.74 -12.18
C PRO A 12 4.04 7.71 -11.04
N GLU A 13 2.98 6.97 -10.76
CA GLU A 13 2.99 6.00 -9.65
C GLU A 13 4.06 4.91 -9.83
N ASN A 14 4.27 4.43 -11.05
CA ASN A 14 5.31 3.44 -11.34
C ASN A 14 6.71 3.96 -10.97
N VAL A 15 7.04 5.21 -11.31
CA VAL A 15 8.31 5.84 -10.93
C VAL A 15 8.43 5.97 -9.42
N TYR A 16 7.35 6.37 -8.74
CA TYR A 16 7.31 6.39 -7.28
C TYR A 16 7.56 4.99 -6.69
N ARG A 17 6.93 3.94 -7.23
CA ARG A 17 7.05 2.56 -6.71
C ARG A 17 8.44 1.96 -6.92
N GLU A 18 9.13 2.33 -8.00
CA GLU A 18 10.48 1.83 -8.34
C GLU A 18 11.61 2.55 -7.60
N ASP A 19 11.33 3.72 -7.05
CA ASP A 19 12.31 4.50 -6.30
C ASP A 19 12.82 3.73 -5.06
N LYS A 20 14.12 3.84 -4.76
CA LYS A 20 14.79 3.11 -3.68
C LYS A 20 14.77 3.83 -2.33
N ALA A 21 14.20 5.04 -2.26
CA ALA A 21 13.97 5.69 -0.96
C ALA A 21 13.05 4.82 -0.09
N LEU A 22 13.33 4.75 1.20
CA LEU A 22 12.55 3.96 2.13
C LEU A 22 11.16 4.59 2.34
N SER A 23 10.16 3.73 2.34
CA SER A 23 8.77 4.09 2.64
C SER A 23 8.31 3.43 3.93
N TYR A 24 7.15 3.83 4.44
CA TYR A 24 6.50 3.13 5.55
C TYR A 24 6.49 1.60 5.35
N SER A 25 6.17 1.10 4.16
CA SER A 25 6.09 -0.34 3.89
C SER A 25 7.43 -1.06 4.14
N ASN A 26 8.54 -0.44 3.75
CA ASN A 26 9.88 -1.00 3.98
C ASN A 26 10.20 -0.98 5.49
N ILE A 27 10.00 0.16 6.12
CA ILE A 27 10.35 0.39 7.54
C ILE A 27 9.52 -0.51 8.47
N SER A 28 8.20 -0.54 8.27
CA SER A 28 7.29 -1.37 9.07
C SER A 28 7.50 -2.86 8.85
N ARG A 29 7.86 -3.27 7.64
CA ARG A 29 8.19 -4.65 7.35
C ARG A 29 9.48 -5.07 8.05
N PHE A 30 10.51 -4.25 7.98
CA PHE A 30 11.76 -4.52 8.71
C PHE A 30 11.53 -4.57 10.22
N ASP A 31 10.74 -3.66 10.80
CA ASP A 31 10.42 -3.68 12.24
C ASP A 31 9.71 -4.97 12.69
N ARG A 32 8.88 -5.57 11.83
CA ARG A 32 8.13 -6.80 12.13
C ARG A 32 8.90 -8.08 11.86
N GLU A 33 9.65 -8.12 10.76
CA GLU A 33 10.24 -9.35 10.22
C GLU A 33 11.77 -9.40 10.43
N GLY A 34 12.37 -8.26 10.85
CA GLY A 34 13.81 -8.13 11.06
C GLY A 34 14.60 -8.43 9.78
N PHE A 35 15.70 -9.14 9.93
CA PHE A 35 16.60 -9.51 8.83
C PHE A 35 15.94 -10.35 7.73
N ASN A 36 14.86 -11.06 8.03
CA ASN A 36 14.14 -11.86 7.04
C ASN A 36 13.52 -11.00 5.93
N ALA A 37 13.23 -9.72 6.23
CA ALA A 37 12.67 -8.80 5.26
C ALA A 37 13.68 -8.32 4.20
N LEU A 38 14.98 -8.32 4.50
CA LEU A 38 15.99 -7.61 3.69
C LEU A 38 16.11 -8.12 2.26
N ALA A 39 16.07 -9.44 2.06
CA ALA A 39 16.20 -10.05 0.74
C ALA A 39 15.09 -9.64 -0.23
N THR A 40 13.89 -9.35 0.29
CA THR A 40 12.68 -9.05 -0.50
C THR A 40 12.06 -7.70 -0.13
N LEU A 41 12.83 -6.83 0.51
CA LEU A 41 12.33 -5.57 1.09
C LEU A 41 11.68 -4.64 0.06
N PHE A 42 12.18 -4.65 -1.17
CA PHE A 42 11.71 -3.83 -2.27
C PHE A 42 10.80 -4.59 -3.25
N ASP A 43 10.48 -5.85 -2.95
CA ASP A 43 9.59 -6.63 -3.79
C ASP A 43 8.15 -6.11 -3.68
N LYS A 44 7.47 -6.11 -4.81
CA LYS A 44 6.06 -5.71 -4.86
C LYS A 44 5.21 -6.77 -4.18
N ILE A 45 4.53 -6.39 -3.11
CA ILE A 45 3.54 -7.24 -2.44
C ILE A 45 2.20 -7.08 -3.16
N SER A 46 1.59 -8.20 -3.51
CA SER A 46 0.23 -8.26 -4.05
C SER A 46 -0.62 -9.17 -3.17
N SER A 47 -1.85 -8.75 -2.90
CA SER A 47 -2.85 -9.56 -2.21
C SER A 47 -4.26 -9.12 -2.61
N PRO A 48 -5.28 -10.00 -2.48
CA PRO A 48 -6.67 -9.64 -2.75
C PRO A 48 -7.14 -8.43 -1.94
N SER A 49 -6.67 -8.29 -0.70
CA SER A 49 -7.02 -7.14 0.17
C SER A 49 -6.43 -5.83 -0.36
N LEU A 50 -5.17 -5.85 -0.83
CA LEU A 50 -4.54 -4.67 -1.43
C LEU A 50 -5.21 -4.29 -2.76
N THR A 51 -5.58 -5.28 -3.56
CA THR A 51 -6.32 -5.06 -4.82
C THR A 51 -7.66 -4.40 -4.54
N PHE A 52 -8.40 -4.88 -3.54
CA PHE A 52 -9.68 -4.29 -3.15
C PHE A 52 -9.53 -2.87 -2.61
N GLY A 53 -8.53 -2.63 -1.73
CA GLY A 53 -8.23 -1.28 -1.24
C GLY A 53 -7.93 -0.30 -2.37
N SER A 54 -7.06 -0.69 -3.32
CA SER A 54 -6.75 0.11 -4.50
C SER A 54 -7.97 0.37 -5.40
N LEU A 55 -8.89 -0.59 -5.50
CA LEU A 55 -10.13 -0.43 -6.26
C LEU A 55 -11.05 0.62 -5.63
N VAL A 56 -11.25 0.55 -4.31
CA VAL A 56 -12.07 1.54 -3.57
C VAL A 56 -11.45 2.93 -3.67
N ASP A 57 -10.14 3.02 -3.49
CA ASP A 57 -9.40 4.28 -3.60
C ASP A 57 -9.57 4.90 -4.99
N THR A 58 -9.33 4.14 -6.07
CA THR A 58 -9.52 4.62 -7.45
C THR A 58 -10.97 5.11 -7.70
N LEU A 59 -11.96 4.39 -7.19
CA LEU A 59 -13.36 4.80 -7.33
C LEU A 59 -13.69 6.10 -6.60
N LEU A 60 -13.00 6.40 -5.52
CA LEU A 60 -13.20 7.62 -4.71
C LEU A 60 -12.47 8.84 -5.28
N THR A 61 -11.25 8.63 -5.77
CA THR A 61 -10.28 9.71 -6.00
C THR A 61 -10.00 9.99 -7.47
N GLU A 62 -10.34 9.06 -8.37
CA GLU A 62 -10.04 9.16 -9.79
C GLU A 62 -11.30 9.34 -10.64
N THR A 63 -11.09 9.77 -11.89
CA THR A 63 -12.18 9.91 -12.87
C THR A 63 -12.64 8.55 -13.40
N GLU A 64 -13.83 8.52 -14.00
CA GLU A 64 -14.37 7.29 -14.63
C GLU A 64 -13.47 6.81 -15.78
N GLU A 65 -12.83 7.73 -16.50
CA GLU A 65 -11.88 7.43 -17.58
C GLU A 65 -10.64 6.72 -17.04
N VAL A 66 -10.05 7.21 -15.95
CA VAL A 66 -8.89 6.56 -15.29
C VAL A 66 -9.29 5.20 -14.75
N PHE A 67 -10.48 5.08 -14.15
CA PHE A 67 -11.00 3.78 -13.72
C PHE A 67 -11.09 2.78 -14.90
N LYS A 68 -11.70 3.19 -16.03
CA LYS A 68 -11.83 2.34 -17.24
C LYS A 68 -10.49 1.98 -17.87
N GLN A 69 -9.48 2.84 -17.74
CA GLN A 69 -8.13 2.54 -18.21
C GLN A 69 -7.42 1.52 -17.29
N THR A 70 -7.70 1.57 -15.99
CA THR A 70 -7.02 0.77 -14.97
C THR A 70 -7.68 -0.59 -14.74
N TYR A 71 -9.02 -0.66 -14.81
CA TYR A 71 -9.79 -1.86 -14.48
C TYR A 71 -10.66 -2.34 -15.63
N ALA A 72 -10.89 -3.66 -15.67
CA ALA A 72 -11.88 -4.32 -16.51
C ALA A 72 -12.83 -5.13 -15.62
N VAL A 73 -14.12 -4.79 -15.65
CA VAL A 73 -15.15 -5.51 -14.89
C VAL A 73 -15.73 -6.59 -15.79
N VAL A 74 -15.41 -7.85 -15.51
CA VAL A 74 -15.84 -9.00 -16.34
C VAL A 74 -16.16 -10.21 -15.47
N ASN A 75 -17.02 -11.09 -15.96
CA ASN A 75 -17.26 -12.36 -15.30
C ASN A 75 -16.01 -13.23 -15.39
N ILE A 76 -15.39 -13.47 -14.23
CA ILE A 76 -14.17 -14.28 -14.14
C ILE A 76 -14.60 -15.74 -13.96
N PRO A 77 -14.12 -16.68 -14.81
CA PRO A 77 -14.31 -18.10 -14.57
C PRO A 77 -13.76 -18.51 -13.20
N SER A 78 -14.40 -19.49 -12.56
CA SER A 78 -13.95 -20.00 -11.26
C SER A 78 -12.55 -20.61 -11.38
N VAL A 79 -11.56 -19.90 -10.89
CA VAL A 79 -10.15 -20.29 -10.85
C VAL A 79 -9.60 -19.91 -9.48
N THR A 80 -8.81 -20.80 -8.86
CA THR A 80 -8.22 -20.50 -7.55
C THR A 80 -7.20 -19.36 -7.64
N ASP A 81 -7.05 -18.58 -6.57
CA ASP A 81 -6.10 -17.45 -6.52
C ASP A 81 -4.67 -17.89 -6.89
N GLN A 82 -4.26 -19.10 -6.50
CA GLN A 82 -2.94 -19.63 -6.85
C GLN A 82 -2.79 -19.87 -8.36
N VAL A 83 -3.83 -20.42 -9.01
CA VAL A 83 -3.82 -20.64 -10.47
C VAL A 83 -3.90 -19.30 -11.20
N GLN A 84 -4.67 -18.33 -10.70
CA GLN A 84 -4.69 -16.96 -11.26
C GLN A 84 -3.27 -16.37 -11.26
N ASN A 85 -2.58 -16.40 -10.13
CA ASN A 85 -1.21 -15.88 -10.00
C ASN A 85 -0.25 -16.55 -11.01
N VAL A 86 -0.37 -17.87 -11.21
CA VAL A 86 0.44 -18.59 -12.20
C VAL A 86 0.13 -18.14 -13.61
N LEU A 87 -1.16 -18.01 -13.97
CA LEU A 87 -1.59 -17.59 -15.30
C LEU A 87 -1.17 -16.14 -15.62
N GLU A 88 -1.25 -15.25 -14.63
CA GLU A 88 -0.75 -13.88 -14.76
C GLU A 88 0.77 -13.84 -14.96
N GLU A 89 1.53 -14.67 -14.23
CA GLU A 89 2.98 -14.76 -14.41
C GLU A 89 3.34 -15.36 -15.77
N ILE A 90 2.61 -16.39 -16.27
CA ILE A 90 2.80 -16.94 -17.61
C ILE A 90 2.58 -15.84 -18.66
N PHE A 91 1.46 -15.10 -18.56
CA PHE A 91 1.16 -14.04 -19.51
C PHE A 91 2.21 -12.93 -19.48
N LYS A 92 2.65 -12.53 -18.28
CA LYS A 92 3.71 -11.52 -18.10
C LYS A 92 5.03 -11.91 -18.77
N VAL A 93 5.41 -13.19 -18.71
CA VAL A 93 6.67 -13.69 -19.29
C VAL A 93 6.57 -13.89 -20.80
N THR A 94 5.44 -14.41 -21.27
CA THR A 94 5.31 -14.86 -22.68
C THR A 94 4.65 -13.84 -23.59
N GLN A 95 3.73 -13.03 -23.06
CA GLN A 95 2.79 -12.20 -23.84
C GLN A 95 2.02 -13.02 -24.90
N GLU A 96 1.99 -14.36 -24.78
CA GLU A 96 1.25 -15.25 -25.67
C GLU A 96 -0.24 -15.19 -25.30
N GLU A 97 -1.10 -15.02 -26.30
CA GLU A 97 -2.55 -14.88 -26.08
C GLU A 97 -3.27 -16.23 -25.96
N ASP A 98 -2.65 -17.31 -26.45
CA ASP A 98 -3.19 -18.67 -26.38
C ASP A 98 -2.35 -19.55 -25.43
N LEU A 99 -2.92 -19.86 -24.27
CA LEU A 99 -2.26 -20.68 -23.25
C LEU A 99 -1.79 -22.05 -23.77
N ASN A 100 -2.47 -22.61 -24.79
CA ASN A 100 -2.11 -23.90 -25.36
C ASN A 100 -0.81 -23.85 -26.20
N LYS A 101 -0.35 -22.66 -26.56
CA LYS A 101 0.91 -22.46 -27.27
C LYS A 101 2.10 -22.21 -26.34
N VAL A 102 1.84 -22.06 -25.04
CA VAL A 102 2.90 -21.85 -24.05
C VAL A 102 3.63 -23.15 -23.79
N ASP A 103 4.96 -23.11 -23.87
CA ASP A 103 5.82 -24.24 -23.59
C ASP A 103 5.67 -24.76 -22.14
N ASP A 104 5.66 -26.07 -21.97
CA ASP A 104 5.52 -26.73 -20.67
C ASP A 104 6.61 -26.31 -19.67
N ALA A 105 7.83 -26.06 -20.15
CA ALA A 105 8.93 -25.60 -19.32
C ALA A 105 8.67 -24.20 -18.74
N ILE A 106 8.03 -23.33 -19.52
CA ILE A 106 7.60 -21.99 -19.04
C ILE A 106 6.52 -22.13 -17.98
N ILE A 107 5.49 -22.96 -18.25
CA ILE A 107 4.42 -23.23 -17.27
C ILE A 107 5.04 -23.74 -15.95
N HIS A 108 5.97 -24.69 -16.05
CA HIS A 108 6.66 -25.24 -14.88
C HIS A 108 7.46 -24.18 -14.11
N SER A 109 8.21 -23.34 -14.82
CA SER A 109 9.00 -22.25 -14.22
C SER A 109 8.10 -21.25 -13.48
N CYS A 110 7.00 -20.84 -14.10
CA CYS A 110 6.04 -19.92 -13.50
C CYS A 110 5.36 -20.52 -12.25
N CYS A 111 5.02 -21.82 -12.30
CA CYS A 111 4.48 -22.51 -11.14
C CYS A 111 5.48 -22.55 -9.98
N LYS A 112 6.76 -22.81 -10.24
CA LYS A 112 7.81 -22.75 -9.21
C LYS A 112 7.93 -21.36 -8.62
N LYS A 113 7.94 -20.33 -9.44
CA LYS A 113 8.00 -18.94 -8.99
C LYS A 113 6.82 -18.54 -8.11
N CYS A 114 5.62 -19.06 -8.40
CA CYS A 114 4.41 -18.83 -7.63
C CYS A 114 4.22 -19.80 -6.45
N ASN A 115 5.19 -20.64 -6.12
CA ASN A 115 5.11 -21.69 -5.10
C ASN A 115 3.91 -22.65 -5.30
N TYR A 116 3.56 -22.93 -6.55
CA TYR A 116 2.43 -23.78 -6.90
C TYR A 116 2.88 -25.17 -7.34
N TYR A 117 2.62 -26.20 -6.53
CA TYR A 117 3.00 -27.59 -6.77
C TYR A 117 4.46 -27.74 -7.28
N ILE A 118 5.43 -27.28 -6.50
CA ILE A 118 6.85 -27.20 -6.88
C ILE A 118 7.52 -28.54 -7.16
N ASP A 119 7.07 -29.63 -6.53
CA ASP A 119 7.62 -30.97 -6.76
C ASP A 119 7.30 -31.53 -8.14
N ASP A 120 8.27 -32.15 -8.80
CA ASP A 120 8.12 -32.72 -10.14
C ASP A 120 7.10 -33.85 -10.22
N LYS A 121 6.86 -34.57 -9.09
CA LYS A 121 5.79 -35.58 -9.00
C LYS A 121 4.39 -35.03 -9.30
N TRP A 122 4.20 -33.71 -9.17
CA TRP A 122 2.93 -33.03 -9.44
C TRP A 122 2.86 -32.37 -10.84
N ALA A 123 3.85 -32.57 -11.71
CA ALA A 123 3.95 -31.88 -13.00
C ALA A 123 2.67 -32.03 -13.85
N ASN A 124 2.15 -33.25 -13.98
CA ASN A 124 0.93 -33.51 -14.78
C ASN A 124 -0.32 -32.88 -14.14
N LYS A 125 -0.46 -32.96 -12.82
CA LYS A 125 -1.57 -32.33 -12.10
C LYS A 125 -1.53 -30.83 -12.25
N ARG A 126 -0.37 -30.22 -12.01
CA ARG A 126 -0.11 -28.78 -12.16
C ARG A 126 -0.47 -28.28 -13.55
N LYS A 127 0.03 -28.94 -14.61
CA LYS A 127 -0.29 -28.60 -15.99
C LYS A 127 -1.80 -28.66 -16.26
N LYS A 128 -2.47 -29.74 -15.81
CA LYS A 128 -3.90 -29.91 -15.98
C LYS A 128 -4.69 -28.77 -15.33
N GLU A 129 -4.34 -28.40 -14.10
CA GLU A 129 -5.03 -27.33 -13.36
C GLU A 129 -4.77 -25.96 -13.97
N VAL A 130 -3.54 -25.66 -14.43
CA VAL A 130 -3.21 -24.43 -15.13
C VAL A 130 -3.99 -24.33 -16.46
N LEU A 131 -4.00 -25.39 -17.27
CA LEU A 131 -4.73 -25.40 -18.54
C LEU A 131 -6.25 -25.30 -18.35
N ALA A 132 -6.80 -25.82 -17.26
CA ALA A 132 -8.22 -25.62 -16.92
C ALA A 132 -8.56 -24.14 -16.70
N GLY A 133 -7.57 -23.29 -16.37
CA GLY A 133 -7.72 -21.85 -16.25
C GLY A 133 -7.65 -21.06 -17.57
N ALA A 134 -7.69 -21.72 -18.74
CA ALA A 134 -7.59 -21.07 -20.06
C ALA A 134 -8.64 -19.97 -20.29
N GLY A 135 -9.83 -20.10 -19.69
CA GLY A 135 -10.87 -19.05 -19.73
C GLY A 135 -10.42 -17.76 -19.07
N TYR A 136 -9.80 -17.85 -17.88
CA TYR A 136 -9.21 -16.70 -17.19
C TYR A 136 -8.01 -16.13 -17.98
N TYR A 137 -7.13 -17.00 -18.47
CA TYR A 137 -5.98 -16.60 -19.28
C TYR A 137 -6.37 -15.75 -20.49
N ARG A 138 -7.43 -16.16 -21.19
CA ARG A 138 -7.97 -15.39 -22.32
C ARG A 138 -8.45 -14.01 -21.91
N ILE A 139 -9.06 -13.88 -20.70
CA ILE A 139 -9.50 -12.60 -20.18
C ILE A 139 -8.31 -11.68 -19.93
N ILE A 140 -7.25 -12.16 -19.25
CA ILE A 140 -6.05 -11.34 -19.01
C ILE A 140 -5.33 -10.97 -20.31
N ALA A 141 -5.31 -11.84 -21.30
CA ALA A 141 -4.75 -11.55 -22.62
C ALA A 141 -5.54 -10.42 -23.36
N VAL A 142 -6.87 -10.44 -23.30
CA VAL A 142 -7.72 -9.39 -23.89
C VAL A 142 -7.53 -8.05 -23.14
N TYR A 143 -7.44 -8.10 -21.81
CA TYR A 143 -7.34 -6.90 -20.96
C TYR A 143 -5.93 -6.66 -20.42
N LYS A 144 -4.90 -7.07 -21.15
CA LYS A 144 -3.48 -7.16 -20.76
C LYS A 144 -2.89 -5.98 -19.98
N ASN A 145 -3.44 -4.79 -20.14
CA ASN A 145 -2.99 -3.58 -19.46
C ASN A 145 -3.93 -3.15 -18.32
N LYS A 146 -4.92 -3.98 -17.97
CA LYS A 146 -5.91 -3.66 -16.95
C LYS A 146 -5.95 -4.71 -15.85
N LYS A 147 -6.29 -4.26 -14.66
CA LYS A 147 -6.62 -5.18 -13.57
C LYS A 147 -8.02 -5.75 -13.80
N VAL A 148 -8.11 -7.05 -13.95
CA VAL A 148 -9.38 -7.74 -14.14
C VAL A 148 -10.05 -7.95 -12.78
N ILE A 149 -11.31 -7.55 -12.66
CA ILE A 149 -12.12 -7.70 -11.44
C ILE A 149 -13.50 -8.27 -11.75
N SER A 150 -14.08 -8.99 -10.79
CA SER A 150 -15.44 -9.50 -10.94
C SER A 150 -16.50 -8.42 -10.70
N PRO A 151 -17.71 -8.57 -11.28
CA PRO A 151 -18.84 -7.67 -11.01
C PRO A 151 -19.19 -7.61 -9.51
N GLU A 152 -19.05 -8.72 -8.77
CA GLU A 152 -19.31 -8.77 -7.33
C GLU A 152 -18.28 -7.94 -6.56
N LEU A 153 -16.99 -8.03 -6.90
CA LEU A 153 -15.94 -7.25 -6.27
C LEU A 153 -16.13 -5.75 -6.56
N TYR A 154 -16.48 -5.42 -7.81
CA TYR A 154 -16.79 -4.05 -8.22
C TYR A 154 -17.99 -3.50 -7.46
N LYS A 155 -19.08 -4.28 -7.32
CA LYS A 155 -20.24 -3.88 -6.53
C LYS A 155 -19.88 -3.60 -5.06
N LYS A 156 -19.14 -4.50 -4.41
CA LYS A 156 -18.67 -4.28 -3.03
C LYS A 156 -17.86 -3.00 -2.89
N ALA A 157 -17.01 -2.69 -3.86
CA ALA A 157 -16.23 -1.45 -3.84
C ALA A 157 -17.11 -0.20 -4.03
N LEU A 158 -18.13 -0.26 -4.89
CA LEU A 158 -19.13 0.81 -5.03
C LEU A 158 -19.95 1.01 -3.74
N ASP A 159 -20.31 -0.07 -3.06
CA ASP A 159 -21.02 -0.02 -1.79
C ASP A 159 -20.14 0.66 -0.70
N CYS A 160 -18.83 0.35 -0.66
CA CYS A 160 -17.87 1.07 0.21
C CYS A 160 -17.78 2.56 -0.16
N LYS A 161 -17.65 2.90 -1.45
CA LYS A 161 -17.66 4.31 -1.90
C LYS A 161 -18.91 5.02 -1.42
N LYS A 162 -20.08 4.42 -1.62
CA LYS A 162 -21.36 4.99 -1.19
C LYS A 162 -21.42 5.20 0.33
N ALA A 163 -20.94 4.22 1.11
CA ALA A 163 -20.87 4.33 2.56
C ALA A 163 -19.96 5.47 3.01
N LEU A 164 -18.79 5.62 2.41
CA LEU A 164 -17.80 6.67 2.72
C LEU A 164 -18.30 8.06 2.36
N THR A 165 -18.92 8.21 1.19
CA THR A 165 -19.44 9.51 0.72
C THR A 165 -20.78 9.88 1.35
N GLY A 166 -21.53 8.92 1.89
CA GLY A 166 -22.80 9.14 2.57
C GLY A 166 -22.68 9.34 4.09
N ASN A 167 -21.56 9.04 4.70
CA ASN A 167 -21.36 9.18 6.14
C ASN A 167 -20.91 10.61 6.49
N PRO A 168 -21.58 11.31 7.42
CA PRO A 168 -21.27 12.72 7.75
C PRO A 168 -19.83 12.95 8.22
N ASN A 169 -19.21 11.96 8.87
CA ASN A 169 -17.85 12.08 9.39
C ASN A 169 -16.77 11.86 8.34
N THR A 170 -17.10 11.22 7.19
CA THR A 170 -16.11 10.87 6.17
C THR A 170 -16.36 11.57 4.83
N ALA A 171 -17.59 12.00 4.55
CA ALA A 171 -17.99 12.57 3.27
C ALA A 171 -17.09 13.74 2.81
N LYS A 172 -16.72 14.64 3.72
CA LYS A 172 -15.88 15.81 3.43
C LYS A 172 -14.49 15.46 2.87
N TYR A 173 -13.98 14.26 3.13
CA TYR A 173 -12.67 13.83 2.63
C TYR A 173 -12.74 13.26 1.20
N PHE A 174 -13.94 12.96 0.69
CA PHE A 174 -14.14 12.29 -0.60
C PHE A 174 -15.10 13.01 -1.53
N LEU A 175 -15.76 14.04 -1.07
CA LEU A 175 -16.63 14.88 -1.89
C LEU A 175 -16.00 16.27 -2.10
N PRO A 176 -16.21 16.87 -3.27
CA PRO A 176 -15.78 18.26 -3.49
C PRO A 176 -16.59 19.21 -2.62
N ASP A 177 -15.96 20.27 -2.15
CA ASP A 177 -16.65 21.35 -1.51
C ASP A 177 -17.31 22.29 -2.53
N VAL A 178 -18.61 22.46 -2.43
CA VAL A 178 -19.37 23.36 -3.31
C VAL A 178 -19.21 24.83 -2.93
N PHE A 179 -18.75 25.16 -1.72
CA PHE A 179 -18.55 26.51 -1.23
C PHE A 179 -17.11 27.01 -1.37
N GLY A 180 -16.15 26.10 -1.60
CA GLY A 180 -14.73 26.42 -1.75
C GLY A 180 -14.01 26.70 -0.43
N ASP A 181 -14.59 26.28 0.70
CA ASP A 181 -13.98 26.44 2.02
C ASP A 181 -12.82 25.45 2.22
N TYR A 182 -12.87 24.28 1.54
CA TYR A 182 -11.81 23.27 1.61
C TYR A 182 -11.48 22.64 0.24
N GLU A 183 -10.29 22.04 0.15
CA GLU A 183 -9.84 21.24 -0.99
C GLU A 183 -9.30 19.90 -0.52
N ASN A 184 -9.53 18.85 -1.32
CA ASN A 184 -8.97 17.53 -1.10
C ASN A 184 -7.95 17.23 -2.20
N TYR A 185 -6.76 16.81 -1.79
CA TYR A 185 -5.68 16.37 -2.66
C TYR A 185 -5.40 14.90 -2.42
N TYR A 186 -5.42 14.11 -3.49
CA TYR A 186 -5.29 12.66 -3.41
C TYR A 186 -3.95 12.19 -3.95
N GLN A 187 -3.43 11.10 -3.37
CA GLN A 187 -2.24 10.38 -3.81
C GLN A 187 -0.99 11.28 -3.97
N LEU A 188 -0.91 12.35 -3.18
CA LEU A 188 0.25 13.24 -3.20
C LEU A 188 1.50 12.54 -2.67
N LYS A 189 2.59 12.71 -3.38
CA LYS A 189 3.88 12.08 -3.10
C LYS A 189 4.85 13.10 -2.53
N PHE A 190 5.58 12.72 -1.49
CA PHE A 190 6.60 13.57 -0.90
C PHE A 190 7.90 12.80 -0.70
N LYS A 191 9.01 13.51 -0.81
CA LYS A 191 10.36 13.02 -0.50
C LYS A 191 11.02 13.86 0.58
N GLY A 192 11.91 13.23 1.31
CA GLY A 192 12.77 13.86 2.28
C GLY A 192 13.97 13.01 2.60
N SER A 193 14.73 13.39 3.62
CA SER A 193 15.85 12.58 4.10
C SER A 193 15.98 12.72 5.61
N TYR A 194 16.50 11.67 6.24
CA TYR A 194 16.88 11.69 7.66
C TYR A 194 18.24 11.01 7.82
N LYS A 195 19.21 11.70 8.40
CA LYS A 195 20.61 11.23 8.56
C LYS A 195 21.20 10.63 7.27
N GLY A 196 20.94 11.28 6.14
CA GLY A 196 21.44 10.82 4.82
C GLY A 196 20.62 9.70 4.17
N VAL A 197 19.61 9.14 4.84
CA VAL A 197 18.72 8.13 4.29
C VAL A 197 17.55 8.80 3.57
N ASN A 198 17.37 8.48 2.30
CA ASN A 198 16.26 8.99 1.51
C ASN A 198 14.95 8.32 1.91
N LEU A 199 13.90 9.14 2.08
CA LEU A 199 12.58 8.74 2.52
C LEU A 199 11.52 9.21 1.53
N ARG A 200 10.42 8.47 1.42
CA ARG A 200 9.28 8.84 0.59
C ARG A 200 7.97 8.43 1.22
N CYS A 201 6.91 9.17 0.88
CA CYS A 201 5.55 8.79 1.18
C CYS A 201 4.60 9.12 0.03
N MET A 202 3.45 8.45 0.01
CA MET A 202 2.31 8.78 -0.82
C MET A 202 1.09 8.78 0.09
N VAL A 203 0.43 9.93 0.18
CA VAL A 203 -0.68 10.16 1.12
C VAL A 203 -1.99 9.99 0.39
N ASP A 204 -2.89 9.17 0.93
CA ASP A 204 -4.17 8.91 0.26
C ASP A 204 -5.01 10.18 0.09
N CYS A 205 -5.10 11.00 1.14
CA CYS A 205 -5.79 12.28 1.07
C CYS A 205 -5.13 13.31 1.99
N LEU A 206 -4.94 14.54 1.49
CA LEU A 206 -4.70 15.75 2.28
C LEU A 206 -5.92 16.64 2.18
N HIS A 207 -6.63 16.80 3.27
CA HIS A 207 -7.78 17.69 3.39
C HIS A 207 -7.31 19.05 3.87
N VAL A 208 -7.43 20.06 3.04
CA VAL A 208 -6.99 21.44 3.30
C VAL A 208 -8.21 22.29 3.56
N ASP A 209 -8.38 22.77 4.78
CA ASP A 209 -9.39 23.76 5.16
C ASP A 209 -8.75 25.15 5.11
N HIS A 210 -9.11 25.93 4.11
CA HIS A 210 -8.53 27.26 3.87
C HIS A 210 -9.04 28.29 4.87
N LYS A 211 -10.25 28.09 5.37
CA LYS A 211 -10.87 28.99 6.33
C LYS A 211 -10.27 28.83 7.72
N ALA A 212 -10.08 27.60 8.15
CA ALA A 212 -9.41 27.29 9.41
C ALA A 212 -7.88 27.33 9.31
N LYS A 213 -7.30 27.37 8.09
CA LYS A 213 -5.86 27.19 7.82
C LYS A 213 -5.31 25.92 8.44
N THR A 214 -6.00 24.80 8.21
CA THR A 214 -5.57 23.50 8.70
C THR A 214 -5.40 22.51 7.54
N ILE A 215 -4.51 21.54 7.72
CA ILE A 215 -4.29 20.43 6.80
C ILE A 215 -4.39 19.14 7.59
N THR A 216 -5.32 18.26 7.19
CA THR A 216 -5.52 16.97 7.83
C THR A 216 -5.00 15.86 6.89
N PRO A 217 -3.95 15.12 7.26
CA PRO A 217 -3.54 13.93 6.52
C PRO A 217 -4.46 12.76 6.87
N VAL A 218 -4.94 12.08 5.84
CA VAL A 218 -5.92 10.99 5.94
C VAL A 218 -5.46 9.79 5.15
N ASP A 219 -5.64 8.61 5.70
CA ASP A 219 -5.37 7.33 5.07
C ASP A 219 -6.61 6.45 5.10
N LEU A 220 -6.94 5.85 3.96
CA LEU A 220 -8.09 4.97 3.80
C LEU A 220 -7.71 3.52 3.99
N LYS A 221 -8.37 2.83 4.88
CA LYS A 221 -8.19 1.40 5.11
C LYS A 221 -9.48 0.63 4.86
N THR A 222 -9.44 -0.32 3.95
CA THR A 222 -10.50 -1.30 3.78
C THR A 222 -10.20 -2.55 4.60
N THR A 223 -11.22 -3.13 5.22
CA THR A 223 -11.06 -4.31 6.06
C THR A 223 -12.19 -5.32 5.85
N SER A 224 -11.91 -6.60 6.14
CA SER A 224 -12.93 -7.63 6.32
C SER A 224 -13.16 -7.99 7.80
N LYS A 225 -12.35 -7.40 8.71
CA LYS A 225 -12.58 -7.51 10.16
C LYS A 225 -13.54 -6.40 10.59
N PRO A 226 -14.24 -6.57 11.73
CA PRO A 226 -15.02 -5.47 12.30
C PRO A 226 -14.15 -4.20 12.41
N GLU A 227 -14.67 -3.07 11.98
CA GLU A 227 -13.96 -1.80 11.91
C GLU A 227 -13.49 -1.26 13.27
N TYR A 228 -14.20 -1.63 14.35
CA TYR A 228 -13.80 -1.33 15.73
C TYR A 228 -12.57 -2.13 16.21
N ASN A 229 -12.17 -3.19 15.48
CA ASN A 229 -10.93 -3.94 15.74
C ASN A 229 -9.70 -3.31 15.06
N PHE A 230 -9.84 -2.12 14.49
CA PHE A 230 -8.72 -1.41 13.87
C PHE A 230 -7.50 -1.21 14.80
N PRO A 231 -7.65 -0.93 16.11
CA PRO A 231 -6.50 -0.82 17.01
C PRO A 231 -5.56 -2.04 16.96
N GLN A 232 -6.11 -3.25 16.84
CA GLN A 232 -5.28 -4.45 16.68
C GLN A 232 -4.51 -4.44 15.35
N SER A 233 -5.14 -3.99 14.27
CA SER A 233 -4.48 -3.86 12.97
C SER A 233 -3.44 -2.74 12.99
N PHE A 234 -3.72 -1.64 13.70
CA PHE A 234 -2.82 -0.51 13.89
C PHE A 234 -1.48 -0.96 14.51
N ILE A 235 -1.55 -1.77 15.56
CA ILE A 235 -0.37 -2.36 16.20
C ILE A 235 0.31 -3.36 15.26
N THR A 236 -0.45 -4.31 14.70
CA THR A 236 0.08 -5.40 13.86
C THR A 236 0.84 -4.89 12.65
N TYR A 237 0.32 -3.86 11.98
CA TYR A 237 0.93 -3.30 10.77
C TYR A 237 1.82 -2.08 11.04
N ARG A 238 1.99 -1.67 12.29
CA ARG A 238 2.82 -0.51 12.66
C ARG A 238 2.35 0.79 12.00
N TYR A 239 1.03 1.04 11.97
CA TYR A 239 0.48 2.24 11.31
C TYR A 239 0.92 3.55 11.97
N ALA A 240 1.36 3.53 13.23
CA ALA A 240 1.99 4.69 13.87
C ALA A 240 3.22 5.16 13.08
N ILE A 241 4.05 4.24 12.57
CA ILE A 241 5.20 4.56 11.72
C ILE A 241 4.76 5.28 10.45
N GLN A 242 3.65 4.85 9.83
CA GLN A 242 3.08 5.52 8.67
C GLN A 242 2.67 6.95 9.00
N ALA A 243 1.88 7.13 10.05
CA ALA A 243 1.37 8.42 10.46
C ALA A 243 2.51 9.41 10.79
N GLN A 244 3.47 9.00 11.62
CA GLN A 244 4.58 9.85 12.06
C GLN A 244 5.55 10.20 10.93
N LEU A 245 5.90 9.22 10.08
CA LEU A 245 6.79 9.44 8.94
C LEU A 245 6.14 10.39 7.91
N TYR A 246 4.89 10.11 7.54
CA TYR A 246 4.18 10.91 6.53
C TYR A 246 3.96 12.33 7.02
N TRP A 247 3.50 12.49 8.27
CA TRP A 247 3.35 13.78 8.90
C TRP A 247 4.65 14.58 8.87
N THR A 248 5.77 13.94 9.22
CA THR A 248 7.10 14.58 9.22
C THR A 248 7.51 15.05 7.83
N LEU A 249 7.30 14.24 6.79
CA LEU A 249 7.66 14.60 5.41
C LEU A 249 6.77 15.73 4.88
N ILE A 250 5.47 15.68 5.14
CA ILE A 250 4.52 16.74 4.79
C ILE A 250 4.92 18.04 5.49
N ARG A 251 5.10 18.02 6.81
CA ARG A 251 5.47 19.21 7.59
C ARG A 251 6.77 19.85 7.11
N ALA A 252 7.76 19.04 6.75
CA ALA A 252 9.03 19.52 6.22
C ALA A 252 8.88 20.26 4.88
N VAL A 253 7.90 19.89 4.06
CA VAL A 253 7.59 20.57 2.80
C VAL A 253 6.79 21.84 3.06
N LEU A 254 5.75 21.78 3.87
CA LEU A 254 4.90 22.95 4.22
C LEU A 254 5.74 24.07 4.83
N ASN A 255 6.66 23.77 5.74
CA ASN A 255 7.52 24.76 6.40
C ASN A 255 8.42 25.55 5.45
N ARG A 256 8.64 25.09 4.22
CA ARG A 256 9.47 25.76 3.21
C ARG A 256 8.66 26.62 2.25
N ASP A 257 7.33 26.56 2.32
CA ASP A 257 6.46 27.29 1.42
C ASP A 257 5.86 28.51 2.13
N GLU A 258 5.88 29.66 1.46
CA GLU A 258 5.44 30.92 2.04
C GLU A 258 3.92 30.99 2.28
N GLU A 259 3.11 30.25 1.53
CA GLU A 259 1.65 30.22 1.71
C GLU A 259 1.23 29.19 2.77
N TYR A 260 1.87 28.01 2.78
CA TYR A 260 1.45 26.89 3.62
C TYR A 260 2.19 26.77 4.96
N LYS A 261 3.28 27.52 5.17
CA LYS A 261 4.04 27.46 6.44
C LYS A 261 3.19 27.81 7.68
N ASP A 262 2.16 28.66 7.47
CA ASP A 262 1.26 29.12 8.53
C ASP A 262 0.00 28.24 8.71
N TYR A 263 -0.11 27.16 7.91
CA TYR A 263 -1.16 26.17 8.10
C TYR A 263 -0.77 25.20 9.23
N GLU A 264 -1.74 24.92 10.10
CA GLU A 264 -1.57 23.88 11.11
C GLU A 264 -1.74 22.51 10.47
N LEU A 265 -0.69 21.66 10.53
CA LEU A 265 -0.80 20.26 10.14
C LEU A 265 -1.33 19.47 11.33
N LEU A 266 -2.57 19.00 11.21
CA LEU A 266 -3.29 18.27 12.23
C LEU A 266 -2.79 16.82 12.36
N ASP A 267 -3.24 16.14 13.41
CA ASP A 267 -2.94 14.75 13.63
C ASP A 267 -3.51 13.84 12.53
N TYR A 268 -2.81 12.74 12.31
CA TYR A 268 -3.12 11.79 11.24
C TYR A 268 -4.41 11.02 11.51
N LYS A 269 -5.26 10.91 10.51
CA LYS A 269 -6.53 10.17 10.59
C LYS A 269 -6.51 8.93 9.71
N PHE A 270 -7.07 7.86 10.23
CA PHE A 270 -7.35 6.63 9.50
C PHE A 270 -8.87 6.49 9.35
N ILE A 271 -9.33 6.44 8.12
CA ILE A 271 -10.72 6.13 7.80
C ILE A 271 -10.78 4.64 7.48
N VAL A 272 -11.53 3.89 8.30
CA VAL A 272 -11.61 2.44 8.17
C VAL A 272 -13.02 2.06 7.77
N VAL A 273 -13.16 1.37 6.63
CA VAL A 273 -14.43 0.85 6.16
C VAL A 273 -14.37 -0.68 6.01
N ASN A 274 -15.34 -1.36 6.59
CA ASN A 274 -15.50 -2.79 6.39
C ASN A 274 -16.37 -3.03 5.14
N LYS A 275 -15.88 -3.91 4.26
CA LYS A 275 -16.54 -4.22 2.98
C LYS A 275 -17.85 -4.98 3.10
N GLU A 276 -18.21 -5.48 4.31
CA GLU A 276 -19.45 -6.22 4.57
C GLU A 276 -20.43 -5.39 5.40
N THR A 277 -19.96 -4.73 6.48
CA THR A 277 -20.83 -3.92 7.37
C THR A 277 -21.09 -2.54 6.81
N LEU A 278 -20.22 -2.02 5.95
CA LEU A 278 -20.35 -0.70 5.30
C LEU A 278 -20.52 0.45 6.29
N ASN A 279 -19.90 0.34 7.48
CA ASN A 279 -19.95 1.35 8.53
C ASN A 279 -18.57 2.02 8.71
N PRO A 280 -18.29 3.16 8.05
CA PRO A 280 -16.98 3.81 8.16
C PRO A 280 -16.77 4.39 9.56
N LEU A 281 -15.56 4.16 10.13
CA LEU A 281 -15.10 4.77 11.37
C LEU A 281 -13.86 5.63 11.10
N VAL A 282 -13.79 6.77 11.78
CA VAL A 282 -12.61 7.65 11.76
C VAL A 282 -11.83 7.44 13.05
N TRP A 283 -10.54 7.14 12.90
CA TRP A 283 -9.58 6.96 14.00
C TRP A 283 -8.51 8.05 13.89
N GLU A 284 -8.25 8.74 14.97
CA GLU A 284 -7.22 9.75 15.07
C GLU A 284 -6.04 9.24 15.88
N PHE A 285 -4.81 9.49 15.42
CA PHE A 285 -3.60 9.13 16.11
C PHE A 285 -2.90 10.38 16.66
N ASN A 286 -3.18 10.73 17.91
CA ASN A 286 -2.72 11.95 18.58
C ASN A 286 -1.23 11.97 18.97
N GLN A 287 -0.46 10.94 18.63
CA GLN A 287 1.01 10.92 18.78
C GLN A 287 1.74 11.06 17.43
N THR A 288 1.07 11.59 16.42
CA THR A 288 1.60 11.73 15.05
C THR A 288 2.88 12.57 15.02
N GLN A 289 2.99 13.58 15.85
CA GLN A 289 4.15 14.50 15.89
C GLN A 289 5.37 13.89 16.59
N ARG A 290 5.21 12.80 17.32
CA ARG A 290 6.33 12.10 17.96
C ARG A 290 7.12 11.32 16.92
N THR A 291 8.43 11.29 17.06
CA THR A 291 9.32 10.63 16.08
C THR A 291 10.20 9.56 16.68
N ASP A 292 10.32 9.55 18.02
CA ASP A 292 11.25 8.68 18.76
C ASP A 292 10.53 7.44 19.34
N GLY A 293 9.27 7.26 19.02
CA GLY A 293 8.45 6.14 19.45
C GLY A 293 7.01 6.56 19.75
N TYR A 294 6.22 5.62 20.16
CA TYR A 294 4.83 5.85 20.58
C TYR A 294 4.43 4.87 21.67
N THR A 295 3.42 5.23 22.46
CA THR A 295 2.94 4.42 23.58
C THR A 295 1.46 4.12 23.39
N LEU A 296 1.05 2.87 23.55
CA LEU A 296 -0.33 2.41 23.52
C LEU A 296 -0.59 1.57 24.77
N GLY A 297 -1.45 2.07 25.67
CA GLY A 297 -1.56 1.50 27.01
C GLY A 297 -0.21 1.57 27.72
N ASP A 298 0.24 0.44 28.23
CA ASP A 298 1.53 0.31 28.96
C ASP A 298 2.70 -0.10 28.01
N GLU A 299 2.43 -0.31 26.73
CA GLU A 299 3.43 -0.74 25.76
C GLU A 299 4.05 0.44 25.03
N THR A 300 5.39 0.48 24.96
CA THR A 300 6.17 1.46 24.20
C THR A 300 6.76 0.80 22.95
N PHE A 301 6.60 1.46 21.81
CA PHE A 301 7.05 1.00 20.51
C PHE A 301 8.14 1.94 19.96
N ARG A 302 9.04 1.38 19.18
CA ARG A 302 10.14 2.09 18.51
C ARG A 302 9.62 3.13 17.54
N GLY A 303 10.32 4.26 17.45
CA GLY A 303 10.04 5.29 16.45
C GLY A 303 10.66 4.97 15.10
N TRP A 304 10.07 5.51 14.04
CA TRP A 304 10.55 5.31 12.68
C TRP A 304 12.00 5.77 12.46
N ARG A 305 12.46 6.77 13.20
CA ARG A 305 13.83 7.31 13.08
C ARG A 305 14.91 6.31 13.48
N GLU A 306 14.69 5.60 14.55
CA GLU A 306 15.59 4.53 15.02
C GLU A 306 15.63 3.40 14.00
N ILE A 307 14.44 2.93 13.55
CA ILE A 307 14.30 1.82 12.62
C ILE A 307 14.95 2.15 11.27
N VAL A 308 14.80 3.38 10.77
CA VAL A 308 15.40 3.83 9.51
C VAL A 308 16.92 3.78 9.56
N VAL A 309 17.53 4.22 10.65
CA VAL A 309 19.00 4.19 10.80
C VAL A 309 19.49 2.75 10.82
N GLU A 310 18.88 1.91 11.66
CA GLU A 310 19.23 0.49 11.73
C GLU A 310 19.07 -0.21 10.38
N LEU A 311 17.94 -0.02 9.70
CA LEU A 311 17.69 -0.61 8.38
C LEU A 311 18.72 -0.15 7.34
N ASN A 312 19.07 1.14 7.34
CA ASN A 312 20.07 1.67 6.42
C ASN A 312 21.45 1.07 6.67
N ASP A 313 21.84 0.88 7.91
CA ASP A 313 23.12 0.26 8.27
C ASP A 313 23.19 -1.16 7.71
N TYR A 314 22.13 -1.94 7.87
CA TYR A 314 22.07 -3.30 7.30
C TYR A 314 22.07 -3.31 5.77
N LEU A 315 21.33 -2.43 5.12
CA LEU A 315 21.34 -2.31 3.66
C LEU A 315 22.70 -1.89 3.12
N THR A 316 23.45 -1.08 3.87
CA THR A 316 24.79 -0.63 3.50
C THR A 316 25.79 -1.76 3.65
N LEU A 317 25.76 -2.51 4.73
CA LEU A 317 26.61 -3.67 4.94
C LEU A 317 26.42 -4.75 3.86
N ASN A 318 25.18 -4.95 3.40
CA ASN A 318 24.86 -5.94 2.38
C ASN A 318 25.23 -5.56 0.95
N LYS A 319 25.46 -4.30 0.64
CA LYS A 319 25.87 -3.88 -0.70
C LYS A 319 27.16 -4.56 -1.19
N HIS A 320 27.99 -5.01 -0.27
CA HIS A 320 29.29 -5.62 -0.55
C HIS A 320 29.32 -7.15 -0.37
N GLN A 321 28.23 -7.74 0.05
CA GLN A 321 28.10 -9.19 0.28
C GLN A 321 26.85 -9.71 -0.44
N PRO A 322 26.98 -10.32 -1.63
CA PRO A 322 25.84 -10.87 -2.37
C PRO A 322 25.11 -11.99 -1.60
N ASP A 323 25.83 -12.70 -0.73
CA ASP A 323 25.26 -13.74 0.13
C ASP A 323 25.07 -13.18 1.55
N TRP A 324 23.83 -12.78 1.85
CA TRP A 324 23.47 -12.30 3.16
C TRP A 324 23.76 -13.32 4.26
N VAL A 325 24.71 -13.02 5.12
CA VAL A 325 24.96 -13.78 6.34
C VAL A 325 24.23 -13.11 7.49
N LYS A 326 23.25 -13.80 8.06
CA LYS A 326 22.56 -13.31 9.25
C LYS A 326 23.57 -13.14 10.39
N PRO A 327 23.61 -11.99 11.08
CA PRO A 327 24.48 -11.84 12.23
C PRO A 327 24.05 -12.82 13.33
N ILE A 328 25.02 -13.30 14.08
CA ILE A 328 24.74 -14.08 15.31
C ILE A 328 24.27 -13.07 16.36
N ASN A 329 23.03 -13.23 16.81
CA ASN A 329 22.50 -12.43 17.92
C ASN A 329 22.72 -13.21 19.22
N ILE A 330 23.29 -12.55 20.22
CA ILE A 330 23.47 -13.09 21.57
C ILE A 330 22.21 -12.74 22.36
N ILE A 331 21.52 -13.76 22.88
CA ILE A 331 20.24 -13.58 23.61
C ILE A 331 20.39 -12.61 24.78
N GLU A 332 21.52 -12.70 25.52
CA GLU A 332 21.81 -11.85 26.67
C GLU A 332 21.93 -10.36 26.30
N ASP A 333 22.37 -10.05 25.07
CA ASP A 333 22.54 -8.66 24.63
C ASP A 333 21.18 -8.00 24.31
N PHE A 334 20.15 -8.82 23.99
CA PHE A 334 18.79 -8.33 23.78
C PHE A 334 18.17 -7.75 25.07
N PHE A 335 18.55 -8.29 26.22
CA PHE A 335 18.05 -7.85 27.54
C PHE A 335 18.94 -6.83 28.24
N LYS A 336 20.08 -6.43 27.65
CA LYS A 336 21.00 -5.43 28.18
C LYS A 336 20.68 -3.98 27.74
N LYS A 337 19.57 -3.74 27.09
CA LYS A 337 19.16 -2.37 26.75
C LYS A 337 18.66 -1.68 28.03
N GLU A 338 19.56 -0.94 28.70
CA GLU A 338 19.24 0.14 29.62
C GLU A 338 18.77 1.38 28.87
#